data_ede6f16ff62563481a987d7b33646944
#
_entry.id   ede6f16ff62563481a987d7b33646944
#
_cell.length_a   1.000
_cell.length_b   1.000
_cell.length_c   1.000
_cell.angle_alpha   90.00
_cell.angle_beta   90.00
_cell.angle_gamma   90.00
#
_symmetry.space_group_name_H-M   'P 1'
#
loop_
_entity.id
_entity.type
_entity.pdbx_description
1 polymer ?
#
loop_
_entity_poly.entity_id
_entity_poly.type
_entity_poly.pdbx_seq_one_letter_code
_entity_poly.pdbx_strand_id
1 'polypeptide(L)'
;MAVHVALWHEGGVGRDGKIDDVSAPSAPWLDLVCGLFATWVPFGLAVSRAASAGQWRDDLPAVRDLGLVAVGIGGGLSTVVTQALGLLPLGPRTFRAALGSALALALASRLLYGLVRRALNSAGPSPRLGAALAAIATLTAALSPTWQREGTVGGGAMIATALVLAALSMGIRAATTPAGFGPRSIIAVGAVIGAAFAESPPAALAIASITIALGVARHLDPAAAKLPRPAPRIVAASVLTAIATASILLAPLALRPIAPRAWVDVGRALSAASLSALDGTGARATALGAWIQEVGLVSLAIAAFGAGAAILRPKLRPLVAPLFALVFLDTMLPARVAGVLSADPLTTLRSLALAALAMASALGVFEVVGRVLRAGFPMARAAAVLVVVFHLTLVALTSEEAGFATDRSEQMAAEVWADEAFGQLPPRSAILVKSPAIAWRLWAARLTRGERPDVVVIPIPLLDKGRVAASLVASEREMEPLLRSYALTGEPTEFALSKVADVRPLHVELDPLWSKRLISHLRLGGLWLEYAAQPLGPSDRKQSSTAATAPLRRVMIAVASATVPESPTAMVLATTLRADASVLNALGERDAADLVLRRLDELTARDPAVANAPVPFALKGMRRAVLRKEPTRAR
;
A
#
# COMPACT_ATOMS: atom_id res chain seq x y z
N MET A 1 36.10 13.46 10.11
CA MET A 1 37.16 12.66 10.77
C MET A 1 37.21 12.85 12.30
N ALA A 2 36.85 13.98 12.86
CA ALA A 2 36.84 14.22 14.33
C ALA A 2 35.75 13.45 15.11
N VAL A 3 34.68 12.99 14.48
CA VAL A 3 33.60 12.20 15.11
C VAL A 3 34.00 10.76 15.42
N HIS A 4 35.06 10.24 14.75
CA HIS A 4 35.50 8.86 14.86
C HIS A 4 36.16 8.49 16.19
N VAL A 5 36.80 9.44 16.87
CA VAL A 5 37.57 9.16 18.09
C VAL A 5 36.68 9.16 19.34
N ALA A 6 35.54 9.90 19.32
CA ALA A 6 34.66 10.03 20.47
C ALA A 6 33.76 8.80 20.77
N LEU A 7 33.58 7.89 19.80
CA LEU A 7 32.69 6.73 19.95
C LEU A 7 33.27 5.61 20.85
N TRP A 8 34.59 5.58 21.14
CA TRP A 8 35.26 4.40 21.70
C TRP A 8 36.09 4.68 22.96
N HIS A 9 36.03 5.87 23.53
CA HIS A 9 37.01 6.26 24.58
C HIS A 9 36.68 5.80 26.02
N GLU A 10 35.65 5.00 26.26
CA GLU A 10 35.32 4.54 27.62
C GLU A 10 35.11 3.03 27.70
N GLY A 11 35.99 2.37 28.35
CA GLY A 11 35.97 0.95 28.69
C GLY A 11 37.35 0.32 28.79
N GLY A 12 38.25 0.91 29.59
CA GLY A 12 39.47 0.25 30.00
C GLY A 12 39.11 -0.94 30.89
N VAL A 13 39.40 -2.17 30.44
CA VAL A 13 39.36 -3.36 31.32
C VAL A 13 40.47 -3.18 32.34
N GLY A 14 40.08 -2.87 33.60
CA GLY A 14 40.99 -2.87 34.70
C GLY A 14 41.60 -4.27 34.86
N ARG A 15 42.89 -4.36 35.23
CA ARG A 15 43.65 -5.59 35.39
C ARG A 15 43.09 -6.57 36.45
N ASP A 16 42.10 -6.14 37.24
CA ASP A 16 41.58 -6.90 38.38
C ASP A 16 40.20 -7.52 38.19
N GLY A 17 39.72 -7.64 36.98
CA GLY A 17 38.48 -8.38 36.68
C GLY A 17 37.19 -7.86 37.34
N LYS A 18 37.25 -6.76 38.10
CA LYS A 18 36.05 -6.02 38.53
C LYS A 18 35.67 -5.09 37.44
N ILE A 19 34.53 -5.36 36.83
CA ILE A 19 33.81 -4.39 35.99
C ILE A 19 33.35 -3.30 36.98
N ASP A 20 34.15 -2.24 37.09
CA ASP A 20 33.68 -1.03 37.76
C ASP A 20 32.44 -0.60 37.00
N ASP A 21 31.37 -0.52 37.74
CA ASP A 21 30.04 -0.03 37.30
C ASP A 21 30.14 1.50 37.08
N VAL A 22 31.13 1.91 36.26
CA VAL A 22 31.22 3.26 35.73
C VAL A 22 30.10 3.34 34.72
N SER A 23 28.95 3.81 35.17
CA SER A 23 27.84 4.22 34.34
C SER A 23 28.38 5.15 33.25
N ALA A 24 28.68 4.58 32.09
CA ALA A 24 29.15 5.35 30.94
C ALA A 24 28.19 6.52 30.75
N PRO A 25 28.69 7.77 30.72
CA PRO A 25 27.83 8.93 30.63
C PRO A 25 26.88 8.77 29.46
N SER A 26 25.60 8.74 29.73
CA SER A 26 24.56 8.71 28.71
C SER A 26 24.88 9.87 27.77
N ALA A 27 24.97 9.62 26.46
CA ALA A 27 25.12 10.67 25.45
C ALA A 27 23.71 11.05 24.94
N PRO A 28 22.89 11.74 25.74
CA PRO A 28 21.49 11.99 25.42
C PRO A 28 21.33 12.82 24.13
N TRP A 29 22.33 13.65 23.83
CA TRP A 29 22.34 14.43 22.60
C TRP A 29 22.51 13.55 21.36
N LEU A 30 23.33 12.49 21.41
CA LEU A 30 23.52 11.57 20.29
C LEU A 30 22.24 10.76 20.03
N ASP A 31 21.58 10.31 21.10
CA ASP A 31 20.31 9.60 21.00
C ASP A 31 19.22 10.49 20.39
N LEU A 32 19.19 11.77 20.79
CA LEU A 32 18.30 12.77 20.20
C LEU A 32 18.60 12.99 18.71
N VAL A 33 19.86 13.24 18.35
CA VAL A 33 20.27 13.47 16.95
C VAL A 33 19.98 12.25 16.07
N CYS A 34 20.36 11.05 16.50
CA CYS A 34 20.06 9.81 15.78
C CYS A 34 18.55 9.60 15.60
N GLY A 35 17.75 9.87 16.65
CA GLY A 35 16.31 9.76 16.61
C GLY A 35 15.65 10.78 15.69
N LEU A 36 16.12 12.02 15.70
CA LEU A 36 15.64 13.07 14.79
C LEU A 36 16.00 12.74 13.34
N PHE A 37 17.25 12.34 13.07
CA PHE A 37 17.69 11.95 11.74
C PHE A 37 16.86 10.78 11.19
N ALA A 38 16.68 9.71 11.97
CA ALA A 38 15.87 8.56 11.59
C ALA A 38 14.38 8.89 11.37
N THR A 39 13.89 9.98 11.92
CA THR A 39 12.50 10.44 11.77
C THR A 39 12.32 11.36 10.57
N TRP A 40 13.16 12.40 10.47
CA TRP A 40 12.96 13.49 9.53
C TRP A 40 13.54 13.25 8.14
N VAL A 41 14.55 12.38 7.99
CA VAL A 41 15.08 12.04 6.66
C VAL A 41 14.03 11.28 5.84
N PRO A 42 13.42 10.18 6.32
CA PRO A 42 12.37 9.51 5.57
C PRO A 42 11.15 10.41 5.28
N PHE A 43 10.78 11.28 6.24
CA PHE A 43 9.71 12.26 6.06
C PHE A 43 10.02 13.23 4.92
N GLY A 44 11.19 13.87 4.96
CA GLY A 44 11.59 14.84 3.93
C GLY A 44 11.62 14.24 2.53
N LEU A 45 12.15 13.01 2.42
CA LEU A 45 12.17 12.26 1.17
C LEU A 45 10.75 11.90 0.68
N ALA A 46 9.86 11.46 1.58
CA ALA A 46 8.48 11.18 1.19
C ALA A 46 7.73 12.42 0.73
N VAL A 47 7.92 13.56 1.41
CA VAL A 47 7.31 14.84 1.01
C VAL A 47 7.83 15.33 -0.34
N SER A 48 9.15 15.24 -0.59
CA SER A 48 9.75 15.67 -1.86
C SER A 48 9.32 14.82 -3.05
N ARG A 49 8.96 13.57 -2.81
CA ARG A 49 8.54 12.58 -3.83
C ARG A 49 7.01 12.46 -3.95
N ALA A 50 6.25 13.16 -3.13
CA ALA A 50 4.79 13.10 -3.15
C ALA A 50 4.23 13.67 -4.46
N ALA A 51 3.22 13.03 -5.01
CA ALA A 51 2.57 13.46 -6.23
C ALA A 51 1.86 14.80 -6.04
N SER A 52 2.02 15.70 -7.01
CA SER A 52 1.25 16.95 -7.13
C SER A 52 -0.05 16.74 -7.92
N ALA A 53 -0.10 15.74 -8.78
CA ALA A 53 -1.25 15.36 -9.60
C ALA A 53 -1.94 14.11 -9.04
N GLY A 54 -3.21 13.90 -9.42
CA GLY A 54 -3.95 12.70 -9.02
C GLY A 54 -3.37 11.43 -9.64
N GLN A 55 -3.29 10.37 -8.83
CA GLN A 55 -2.71 9.09 -9.21
C GLN A 55 -3.71 7.97 -8.94
N TRP A 56 -3.68 6.90 -9.75
CA TRP A 56 -4.59 5.75 -9.63
C TRP A 56 -4.69 5.16 -8.22
N ARG A 57 -3.56 5.11 -7.54
CA ARG A 57 -3.47 4.54 -6.20
C ARG A 57 -4.10 5.41 -5.11
N ASP A 58 -4.15 6.72 -5.36
CA ASP A 58 -4.73 7.71 -4.44
C ASP A 58 -6.25 7.87 -4.62
N ASP A 59 -6.81 7.38 -5.73
CA ASP A 59 -8.19 7.65 -6.12
C ASP A 59 -9.21 7.07 -5.15
N LEU A 60 -9.04 5.81 -4.74
CA LEU A 60 -9.93 5.17 -3.78
C LEU A 60 -9.90 5.87 -2.40
N PRO A 61 -8.73 6.15 -1.80
CA PRO A 61 -8.63 7.01 -0.63
C PRO A 61 -9.27 8.39 -0.82
N ALA A 62 -9.03 9.06 -1.95
CA ALA A 62 -9.60 10.37 -2.23
C ALA A 62 -11.14 10.34 -2.30
N VAL A 63 -11.72 9.37 -2.99
CA VAL A 63 -13.18 9.18 -3.07
C VAL A 63 -13.78 8.91 -1.70
N ARG A 64 -13.13 8.10 -0.88
CA ARG A 64 -13.54 7.83 0.50
C ARG A 64 -13.47 9.09 1.35
N ASP A 65 -12.32 9.75 1.35
CA ASP A 65 -12.02 10.86 2.24
C ASP A 65 -12.84 12.12 1.90
N LEU A 66 -13.09 12.36 0.60
CA LEU A 66 -13.95 13.44 0.13
C LEU A 66 -15.45 13.15 0.21
N GLY A 67 -15.82 11.97 0.62
CA GLY A 67 -17.14 11.70 1.12
C GLY A 67 -18.18 11.20 0.13
N LEU A 68 -17.76 10.78 -1.08
CA LEU A 68 -18.74 10.30 -2.05
C LEU A 68 -19.29 8.93 -1.68
N VAL A 69 -18.42 8.03 -1.23
CA VAL A 69 -18.78 6.63 -0.94
C VAL A 69 -18.02 6.10 0.27
N ALA A 70 -18.67 5.26 1.07
CA ALA A 70 -17.97 4.43 2.05
C ALA A 70 -17.47 3.17 1.34
N VAL A 71 -16.18 3.11 1.08
CA VAL A 71 -15.57 1.98 0.41
C VAL A 71 -14.76 1.18 1.41
N GLY A 72 -15.34 0.15 1.93
CA GLY A 72 -14.69 -0.72 2.88
C GLY A 72 -14.85 -0.26 4.35
N ILE A 73 -14.61 -1.18 5.28
CA ILE A 73 -14.29 -0.84 6.67
C ILE A 73 -12.82 -0.50 6.70
N GLY A 74 -12.48 0.71 7.05
CA GLY A 74 -11.10 1.16 7.12
C GLY A 74 -10.95 2.62 6.68
N GLY A 75 -9.81 3.19 7.02
CA GLY A 75 -9.50 4.58 6.72
C GLY A 75 -10.25 5.59 7.59
N GLY A 76 -10.75 5.18 8.76
CA GLY A 76 -11.46 6.10 9.65
C GLY A 76 -10.56 7.24 10.13
N LEU A 77 -9.35 6.95 10.57
CA LEU A 77 -8.39 7.96 11.00
C LEU A 77 -7.78 8.69 9.79
N SER A 78 -7.47 7.99 8.69
CA SER A 78 -6.99 8.59 7.45
C SER A 78 -7.94 9.67 6.95
N THR A 79 -9.26 9.41 6.96
CA THR A 79 -10.28 10.37 6.56
C THR A 79 -10.21 11.64 7.41
N VAL A 80 -10.10 11.51 8.74
CA VAL A 80 -9.98 12.66 9.64
C VAL A 80 -8.69 13.44 9.38
N VAL A 81 -7.56 12.74 9.23
CA VAL A 81 -6.26 13.37 8.95
C VAL A 81 -6.27 14.10 7.60
N THR A 82 -6.79 13.46 6.55
CA THR A 82 -6.87 14.07 5.21
C THR A 82 -7.76 15.31 5.21
N GLN A 83 -8.89 15.27 5.90
CA GLN A 83 -9.78 16.43 6.02
C GLN A 83 -9.14 17.57 6.81
N ALA A 84 -8.47 17.26 7.93
CA ALA A 84 -7.75 18.27 8.72
C ALA A 84 -6.62 18.94 7.92
N LEU A 85 -5.81 18.15 7.20
CA LEU A 85 -4.77 18.68 6.32
C LEU A 85 -5.35 19.39 5.09
N GLY A 86 -6.56 19.04 4.68
CA GLY A 86 -7.31 19.71 3.64
C GLY A 86 -7.59 21.19 3.93
N LEU A 87 -7.58 21.60 5.20
CA LEU A 87 -7.75 22.99 5.62
C LEU A 87 -6.47 23.82 5.47
N LEU A 88 -5.31 23.18 5.29
CA LEU A 88 -4.05 23.88 5.13
C LEU A 88 -3.92 24.46 3.70
N PRO A 89 -3.42 25.70 3.52
CA PRO A 89 -3.21 26.30 2.20
C PRO A 89 -1.90 25.81 1.55
N LEU A 90 -1.70 24.49 1.48
CA LEU A 90 -0.48 23.86 0.99
C LEU A 90 -0.75 23.06 -0.28
N GLY A 91 -0.38 23.57 -1.44
CA GLY A 91 -0.43 22.82 -2.69
C GLY A 91 -1.80 22.19 -3.06
N PRO A 92 -1.85 21.25 -3.99
CA PRO A 92 -3.07 20.55 -4.40
C PRO A 92 -3.56 19.57 -3.31
N ARG A 93 -4.83 19.16 -3.40
CA ARG A 93 -5.45 18.24 -2.42
C ARG A 93 -4.75 16.89 -2.34
N THR A 94 -4.26 16.38 -3.45
CA THR A 94 -3.49 15.13 -3.51
C THR A 94 -2.20 15.21 -2.70
N PHE A 95 -1.45 16.30 -2.84
CA PHE A 95 -0.26 16.54 -2.03
C PHE A 95 -0.58 16.62 -0.53
N ARG A 96 -1.67 17.30 -0.15
CA ARG A 96 -2.07 17.40 1.27
C ARG A 96 -2.47 16.06 1.86
N ALA A 97 -3.13 15.19 1.08
CA ALA A 97 -3.45 13.84 1.49
C ALA A 97 -2.17 12.99 1.69
N ALA A 98 -1.22 13.09 0.76
CA ALA A 98 0.08 12.42 0.85
C ALA A 98 0.89 12.92 2.07
N LEU A 99 0.80 14.22 2.41
CA LEU A 99 1.44 14.78 3.61
C LEU A 99 0.98 14.07 4.89
N GLY A 100 -0.28 13.65 4.96
CA GLY A 100 -0.80 12.85 6.10
C GLY A 100 -0.08 11.51 6.24
N SER A 101 0.16 10.82 5.13
CA SER A 101 0.90 9.56 5.13
C SER A 101 2.40 9.77 5.41
N ALA A 102 3.00 10.86 4.93
CA ALA A 102 4.38 11.21 5.25
C ALA A 102 4.58 11.51 6.74
N LEU A 103 3.63 12.21 7.38
CA LEU A 103 3.64 12.43 8.83
C LEU A 103 3.48 11.10 9.60
N ALA A 104 2.64 10.20 9.12
CA ALA A 104 2.50 8.85 9.69
C ALA A 104 3.78 8.03 9.52
N LEU A 105 4.48 8.15 8.39
CA LEU A 105 5.81 7.57 8.17
C LEU A 105 6.82 8.09 9.19
N ALA A 106 6.86 9.39 9.44
CA ALA A 106 7.73 10.00 10.45
C ALA A 106 7.42 9.45 11.86
N LEU A 107 6.14 9.37 12.21
CA LEU A 107 5.69 8.80 13.50
C LEU A 107 6.06 7.31 13.61
N ALA A 108 5.83 6.52 12.58
CA ALA A 108 6.20 5.11 12.54
C ALA A 108 7.71 4.92 12.69
N SER A 109 8.52 5.74 12.01
CA SER A 109 9.98 5.75 12.12
C SER A 109 10.42 6.10 13.55
N ARG A 110 9.82 7.12 14.17
CA ARG A 110 10.13 7.51 15.56
C ARG A 110 9.79 6.41 16.56
N LEU A 111 8.67 5.73 16.37
CA LEU A 111 8.25 4.60 17.21
C LEU A 111 9.18 3.40 17.02
N LEU A 112 9.55 3.08 15.78
CA LEU A 112 10.48 2.00 15.47
C LEU A 112 11.86 2.27 16.09
N TYR A 113 12.38 3.50 15.94
CA TYR A 113 13.63 3.91 16.58
C TYR A 113 13.59 3.62 18.10
N GLY A 114 12.52 4.06 18.77
CA GLY A 114 12.34 3.83 20.21
C GLY A 114 12.24 2.34 20.59
N LEU A 115 11.63 1.51 19.75
CA LEU A 115 11.53 0.07 19.94
C LEU A 115 12.89 -0.61 19.79
N VAL A 116 13.62 -0.32 18.69
CA VAL A 116 14.97 -0.87 18.43
C VAL A 116 15.92 -0.44 19.52
N ARG A 117 15.90 0.84 19.89
CA ARG A 117 16.74 1.38 20.96
C ARG A 117 16.55 0.64 22.29
N ARG A 118 15.29 0.35 22.63
CA ARG A 118 14.97 -0.43 23.85
C ARG A 118 15.45 -1.87 23.74
N ALA A 119 15.30 -2.50 22.58
CA ALA A 119 15.79 -3.86 22.34
C ALA A 119 17.32 -3.95 22.53
N LEU A 120 18.06 -3.00 21.95
CA LEU A 120 19.51 -2.93 22.04
C LEU A 120 19.99 -2.67 23.48
N ASN A 121 19.30 -1.79 24.22
CA ASN A 121 19.59 -1.56 25.64
C ASN A 121 19.37 -2.82 26.50
N SER A 122 18.35 -3.61 26.16
CA SER A 122 18.10 -4.91 26.83
C SER A 122 19.12 -5.98 26.45
N ALA A 123 19.75 -5.86 25.27
CA ALA A 123 20.79 -6.77 24.80
C ALA A 123 22.15 -6.52 25.44
N GLY A 124 22.48 -5.25 25.78
CA GLY A 124 23.73 -4.90 26.46
C GLY A 124 23.96 -3.39 26.57
N PRO A 125 24.83 -2.97 27.49
CA PRO A 125 25.13 -1.56 27.74
C PRO A 125 26.09 -1.00 26.66
N SER A 126 25.55 -0.38 25.64
CA SER A 126 26.32 0.32 24.60
C SER A 126 25.55 1.54 24.11
N PRO A 127 25.47 2.64 24.87
CA PRO A 127 24.57 3.74 24.57
C PRO A 127 24.85 4.38 23.20
N ARG A 128 26.09 4.59 22.81
CA ARG A 128 26.46 5.21 21.53
C ARG A 128 26.23 4.28 20.34
N LEU A 129 26.71 3.04 20.41
CA LEU A 129 26.50 2.03 19.38
C LEU A 129 25.02 1.72 19.21
N GLY A 130 24.28 1.60 20.32
CA GLY A 130 22.87 1.34 20.32
C GLY A 130 22.05 2.45 19.63
N ALA A 131 22.41 3.73 19.83
CA ALA A 131 21.75 4.85 19.14
C ALA A 131 22.01 4.82 17.63
N ALA A 132 23.26 4.59 17.21
CA ALA A 132 23.61 4.50 15.79
C ALA A 132 22.92 3.31 15.10
N LEU A 133 22.96 2.11 15.70
CA LEU A 133 22.31 0.92 15.13
C LEU A 133 20.78 1.07 15.10
N ALA A 134 20.18 1.73 16.09
CA ALA A 134 18.75 2.00 16.08
C ALA A 134 18.37 2.96 14.94
N ALA A 135 19.19 3.96 14.65
CA ALA A 135 18.98 4.85 13.50
C ALA A 135 19.11 4.09 12.17
N ILE A 136 20.18 3.31 11.99
CA ILE A 136 20.41 2.52 10.77
C ILE A 136 19.26 1.54 10.54
N ALA A 137 18.85 0.79 11.55
CA ALA A 137 17.73 -0.14 11.44
C ALA A 137 16.41 0.56 11.10
N THR A 138 16.15 1.72 11.71
CA THR A 138 14.96 2.51 11.38
C THR A 138 14.99 2.96 9.93
N LEU A 139 16.14 3.43 9.43
CA LEU A 139 16.32 3.80 8.04
C LEU A 139 16.18 2.61 7.10
N THR A 140 16.63 1.40 7.49
CA THR A 140 16.43 0.17 6.70
C THR A 140 14.94 -0.07 6.39
N ALA A 141 14.06 0.08 7.37
CA ALA A 141 12.62 -0.04 7.15
C ALA A 141 12.04 1.20 6.47
N ALA A 142 12.37 2.40 6.97
CA ALA A 142 11.73 3.64 6.55
C ALA A 142 12.11 4.08 5.13
N LEU A 143 13.26 3.65 4.62
CA LEU A 143 13.71 3.90 3.24
C LEU A 143 13.45 2.71 2.30
N SER A 144 12.79 1.65 2.78
CA SER A 144 12.38 0.54 1.91
C SER A 144 11.32 0.99 0.88
N PRO A 145 11.25 0.33 -0.29
CA PRO A 145 10.28 0.66 -1.34
C PRO A 145 8.83 0.72 -0.83
N THR A 146 8.42 -0.24 0.00
CA THR A 146 7.06 -0.27 0.56
C THR A 146 6.79 0.93 1.47
N TRP A 147 7.68 1.25 2.43
CA TRP A 147 7.45 2.38 3.34
C TRP A 147 7.48 3.72 2.61
N GLN A 148 8.42 3.91 1.68
CA GLN A 148 8.51 5.15 0.89
C GLN A 148 7.28 5.31 -0.01
N ARG A 149 6.86 4.26 -0.71
CA ARG A 149 5.65 4.29 -1.54
C ARG A 149 4.42 4.65 -0.73
N GLU A 150 4.19 3.98 0.40
CA GLU A 150 3.03 4.25 1.25
C GLU A 150 3.10 5.60 1.96
N GLY A 151 4.30 6.14 2.17
CA GLY A 151 4.53 7.49 2.67
C GLY A 151 4.20 8.60 1.68
N THR A 152 4.19 8.31 0.37
CA THR A 152 3.86 9.26 -0.70
C THR A 152 2.40 9.18 -1.19
N VAL A 153 1.62 8.20 -0.71
CA VAL A 153 0.23 7.94 -1.11
C VAL A 153 -0.75 8.48 -0.07
N GLY A 154 -1.78 9.20 -0.50
CA GLY A 154 -2.85 9.65 0.38
C GLY A 154 -3.66 8.49 0.96
N GLY A 155 -3.82 8.45 2.30
CA GLY A 155 -4.58 7.40 2.99
C GLY A 155 -3.96 6.00 2.89
N GLY A 156 -2.64 5.92 2.74
CA GLY A 156 -1.89 4.67 2.64
C GLY A 156 -1.76 3.89 3.96
N ALA A 157 -1.05 2.77 3.92
CA ALA A 157 -0.88 1.86 5.04
C ALA A 157 -0.03 2.42 6.20
N MET A 158 0.62 3.58 6.03
CA MET A 158 1.53 4.13 7.05
C MET A 158 0.82 4.58 8.31
N ILE A 159 -0.42 5.09 8.23
CA ILE A 159 -1.21 5.44 9.43
C ILE A 159 -1.50 4.17 10.24
N ALA A 160 -1.93 3.11 9.59
CA ALA A 160 -2.17 1.82 10.22
C ALA A 160 -0.88 1.23 10.83
N THR A 161 0.25 1.32 10.11
CA THR A 161 1.57 0.88 10.59
C THR A 161 2.00 1.65 11.83
N ALA A 162 1.84 2.98 11.85
CA ALA A 162 2.15 3.81 13.01
C ALA A 162 1.31 3.44 14.24
N LEU A 163 0.01 3.18 14.05
CA LEU A 163 -0.89 2.76 15.13
C LEU A 163 -0.49 1.40 15.71
N VAL A 164 -0.13 0.43 14.87
CA VAL A 164 0.32 -0.88 15.35
C VAL A 164 1.66 -0.78 16.08
N LEU A 165 2.62 0.01 15.57
CA LEU A 165 3.89 0.25 16.27
C LEU A 165 3.69 0.99 17.58
N ALA A 166 2.72 1.91 17.67
CA ALA A 166 2.35 2.56 18.93
C ALA A 166 1.79 1.52 19.92
N ALA A 167 0.85 0.68 19.50
CA ALA A 167 0.30 -0.38 20.34
C ALA A 167 1.39 -1.36 20.81
N LEU A 168 2.31 -1.75 19.90
CA LEU A 168 3.46 -2.60 20.22
C LEU A 168 4.39 -1.94 21.25
N SER A 169 4.72 -0.65 21.04
CA SER A 169 5.57 0.09 21.98
C SER A 169 4.97 0.17 23.37
N MET A 170 3.66 0.40 23.44
CA MET A 170 2.92 0.44 24.70
C MET A 170 2.82 -0.96 25.34
N GLY A 171 2.54 -2.00 24.56
CA GLY A 171 2.48 -3.38 25.01
C GLY A 171 3.80 -3.88 25.58
N ILE A 172 4.92 -3.59 24.91
CA ILE A 172 6.26 -3.96 25.40
C ILE A 172 6.60 -3.20 26.70
N ARG A 173 6.27 -1.89 26.78
CA ARG A 173 6.47 -1.15 28.03
C ARG A 173 5.77 -1.84 29.19
N ALA A 174 4.55 -2.28 28.97
CA ALA A 174 3.78 -2.99 29.96
C ALA A 174 4.39 -4.31 30.40
N ALA A 175 4.85 -5.07 29.41
CA ALA A 175 5.44 -6.38 29.68
C ALA A 175 6.80 -6.29 30.39
N THR A 176 7.49 -5.13 30.32
CA THR A 176 8.86 -4.97 30.85
C THR A 176 8.95 -4.05 32.07
N THR A 177 7.91 -3.30 32.42
CA THR A 177 7.94 -2.39 33.56
C THR A 177 7.42 -3.09 34.82
N PRO A 178 8.19 -3.11 35.94
CA PRO A 178 7.79 -3.79 37.19
C PRO A 178 6.49 -3.25 37.80
N ALA A 179 6.25 -1.95 37.65
CA ALA A 179 5.04 -1.27 38.15
C ALA A 179 3.75 -1.62 37.34
N GLY A 180 3.91 -2.35 36.23
CA GLY A 180 2.80 -2.66 35.34
C GLY A 180 2.21 -1.43 34.65
N PHE A 181 1.00 -1.62 34.11
CA PHE A 181 0.26 -0.51 33.50
C PHE A 181 -0.51 0.30 34.54
N GLY A 182 -0.29 1.61 34.53
CA GLY A 182 -1.26 2.51 35.17
C GLY A 182 -2.60 2.51 34.40
N PRO A 183 -3.72 2.81 35.05
CA PRO A 183 -5.05 2.80 34.42
C PRO A 183 -5.13 3.63 33.14
N ARG A 184 -4.52 4.83 33.15
CA ARG A 184 -4.48 5.73 31.99
C ARG A 184 -3.77 5.13 30.78
N SER A 185 -2.68 4.39 31.00
CA SER A 185 -1.94 3.74 29.91
C SER A 185 -2.76 2.60 29.25
N ILE A 186 -3.52 1.85 30.05
CA ILE A 186 -4.37 0.76 29.54
C ILE A 186 -5.52 1.33 28.71
N ILE A 187 -6.14 2.42 29.15
CA ILE A 187 -7.18 3.13 28.40
C ILE A 187 -6.61 3.69 27.08
N ALA A 188 -5.41 4.29 27.11
CA ALA A 188 -4.74 4.77 25.91
C ALA A 188 -4.43 3.64 24.92
N VAL A 189 -4.03 2.46 25.39
CA VAL A 189 -3.88 1.26 24.54
C VAL A 189 -5.21 0.91 23.88
N GLY A 190 -6.32 0.94 24.63
CA GLY A 190 -7.65 0.70 24.06
C GLY A 190 -7.98 1.68 22.94
N ALA A 191 -7.72 2.98 23.14
CA ALA A 191 -7.95 3.97 22.09
C ALA A 191 -7.11 3.71 20.83
N VAL A 192 -5.83 3.37 20.98
CA VAL A 192 -4.95 3.04 19.83
C VAL A 192 -5.42 1.78 19.12
N ILE A 193 -5.85 0.75 19.85
CA ILE A 193 -6.42 -0.48 19.27
C ILE A 193 -7.70 -0.16 18.49
N GLY A 194 -8.59 0.66 19.05
CA GLY A 194 -9.83 1.07 18.39
C GLY A 194 -9.55 1.88 17.12
N ALA A 195 -8.59 2.79 17.16
CA ALA A 195 -8.18 3.56 15.99
C ALA A 195 -7.56 2.67 14.90
N ALA A 196 -6.71 1.71 15.28
CA ALA A 196 -6.12 0.75 14.34
C ALA A 196 -7.16 -0.15 13.69
N PHE A 197 -8.17 -0.59 14.44
CA PHE A 197 -9.31 -1.34 13.93
C PHE A 197 -10.12 -0.51 12.91
N ALA A 198 -10.40 0.75 13.24
CA ALA A 198 -11.12 1.66 12.36
C ALA A 198 -10.32 2.04 11.12
N GLU A 199 -8.98 2.03 11.20
CA GLU A 199 -8.11 2.36 10.08
C GLU A 199 -7.94 1.21 9.11
N SER A 200 -7.68 -0.01 9.60
CA SER A 200 -7.37 -1.15 8.72
C SER A 200 -7.63 -2.48 9.41
N PRO A 201 -8.43 -3.39 8.81
CA PRO A 201 -8.61 -4.75 9.31
C PRO A 201 -7.29 -5.54 9.48
N PRO A 202 -6.30 -5.46 8.55
CA PRO A 202 -4.99 -6.04 8.76
C PRO A 202 -4.25 -5.50 9.99
N ALA A 203 -4.40 -4.21 10.32
CA ALA A 203 -3.84 -3.66 11.55
C ALA A 203 -4.47 -4.26 12.80
N ALA A 204 -5.78 -4.47 12.80
CA ALA A 204 -6.47 -5.15 13.90
C ALA A 204 -5.96 -6.60 14.07
N LEU A 205 -5.77 -7.32 12.96
CA LEU A 205 -5.21 -8.67 12.96
C LEU A 205 -3.77 -8.68 13.50
N ALA A 206 -2.94 -7.71 13.11
CA ALA A 206 -1.58 -7.56 13.62
C ALA A 206 -1.57 -7.33 15.14
N ILE A 207 -2.43 -6.45 15.66
CA ILE A 207 -2.54 -6.19 17.09
C ILE A 207 -3.00 -7.42 17.85
N ALA A 208 -3.98 -8.16 17.34
CA ALA A 208 -4.42 -9.42 17.94
C ALA A 208 -3.25 -10.41 18.03
N SER A 209 -2.49 -10.59 16.97
CA SER A 209 -1.32 -11.48 16.92
C SER A 209 -0.20 -11.04 17.88
N ILE A 210 0.08 -9.75 17.95
CA ILE A 210 1.02 -9.17 18.92
C ILE A 210 0.58 -9.46 20.35
N THR A 211 -0.71 -9.29 20.64
CA THR A 211 -1.27 -9.51 21.96
C THR A 211 -1.14 -10.98 22.38
N ILE A 212 -1.46 -11.90 21.48
CA ILE A 212 -1.27 -13.33 21.68
C ILE A 212 0.22 -13.67 21.91
N ALA A 213 1.11 -13.15 21.08
CA ALA A 213 2.55 -13.40 21.18
C ALA A 213 3.15 -12.87 22.50
N LEU A 214 2.72 -11.68 22.95
CA LEU A 214 3.11 -11.13 24.26
C LEU A 214 2.55 -11.98 25.41
N GLY A 215 1.33 -12.47 25.30
CA GLY A 215 0.72 -13.38 26.26
C GLY A 215 1.51 -14.69 26.39
N VAL A 216 1.87 -15.31 25.26
CA VAL A 216 2.68 -16.53 25.23
C VAL A 216 4.07 -16.27 25.80
N ALA A 217 4.74 -15.18 25.38
CA ALA A 217 6.07 -14.83 25.89
C ALA A 217 6.06 -14.63 27.41
N ARG A 218 5.02 -13.98 27.93
CA ARG A 218 4.81 -13.80 29.37
C ARG A 218 4.57 -15.14 30.10
N HIS A 219 3.84 -16.05 29.49
CA HIS A 219 3.58 -17.37 30.10
C HIS A 219 4.85 -18.22 30.16
N LEU A 220 5.72 -18.08 29.17
CA LEU A 220 6.99 -18.81 29.09
C LEU A 220 8.11 -18.19 29.94
N ASP A 221 7.92 -16.98 30.47
CA ASP A 221 8.90 -16.31 31.35
C ASP A 221 8.44 -16.36 32.81
N PRO A 222 9.10 -17.17 33.67
CA PRO A 222 8.74 -17.27 35.10
C PRO A 222 8.85 -15.93 35.86
N ALA A 223 9.72 -15.02 35.41
CA ALA A 223 9.87 -13.71 36.02
C ALA A 223 8.67 -12.81 35.66
N ALA A 224 8.26 -12.85 34.41
CA ALA A 224 7.09 -12.11 33.93
C ALA A 224 5.76 -12.62 34.49
N ALA A 225 5.68 -13.91 34.83
CA ALA A 225 4.49 -14.50 35.46
C ALA A 225 4.18 -13.90 36.84
N LYS A 226 5.21 -13.33 37.52
CA LYS A 226 5.07 -12.66 38.85
C LYS A 226 4.55 -11.23 38.75
N LEU A 227 4.51 -10.63 37.57
CA LEU A 227 4.01 -9.25 37.41
C LEU A 227 2.50 -9.18 37.68
N PRO A 228 2.02 -8.12 38.36
CA PRO A 228 0.62 -7.98 38.69
C PRO A 228 -0.25 -7.97 37.40
N ARG A 229 -1.34 -8.72 37.43
CA ARG A 229 -2.32 -8.70 36.35
C ARG A 229 -3.16 -7.43 36.46
N PRO A 230 -3.48 -6.77 35.33
CA PRO A 230 -4.37 -5.61 35.37
C PRO A 230 -5.74 -6.02 35.93
N ALA A 231 -6.34 -5.18 36.75
CA ALA A 231 -7.65 -5.44 37.29
C ALA A 231 -8.70 -5.59 36.16
N PRO A 232 -9.63 -6.55 36.25
CA PRO A 232 -10.63 -6.79 35.20
C PRO A 232 -11.41 -5.54 34.78
N ARG A 233 -11.68 -4.66 35.72
CA ARG A 233 -12.35 -3.36 35.46
C ARG A 233 -11.56 -2.45 34.52
N ILE A 234 -10.23 -2.44 34.63
CA ILE A 234 -9.35 -1.63 33.78
C ILE A 234 -9.26 -2.23 32.36
N VAL A 235 -9.23 -3.56 32.26
CA VAL A 235 -9.30 -4.26 30.98
C VAL A 235 -10.64 -3.98 30.29
N ALA A 236 -11.74 -4.06 31.02
CA ALA A 236 -13.07 -3.73 30.49
C ALA A 236 -13.16 -2.27 30.02
N ALA A 237 -12.61 -1.32 30.79
CA ALA A 237 -12.53 0.08 30.38
C ALA A 237 -11.72 0.27 29.10
N SER A 238 -10.59 -0.46 28.92
CA SER A 238 -9.80 -0.43 27.69
C SER A 238 -10.58 -0.96 26.48
N VAL A 239 -11.29 -2.07 26.65
CA VAL A 239 -12.15 -2.64 25.60
C VAL A 239 -13.28 -1.68 25.22
N LEU A 240 -13.96 -1.10 26.19
CA LEU A 240 -15.00 -0.09 25.96
C LEU A 240 -14.44 1.15 25.22
N THR A 241 -13.25 1.59 25.60
CA THR A 241 -12.56 2.72 24.91
C THR A 241 -12.21 2.33 23.47
N ALA A 242 -11.74 1.11 23.22
CA ALA A 242 -11.46 0.61 21.88
C ALA A 242 -12.73 0.61 21.01
N ILE A 243 -13.83 0.08 21.54
CA ILE A 243 -15.14 0.06 20.85
C ILE A 243 -15.62 1.49 20.59
N ALA A 244 -15.58 2.37 21.59
CA ALA A 244 -16.01 3.76 21.43
C ALA A 244 -15.17 4.50 20.37
N THR A 245 -13.84 4.37 20.41
CA THR A 245 -12.95 5.01 19.44
C THR A 245 -13.21 4.48 18.02
N ALA A 246 -13.32 3.16 17.86
CA ALA A 246 -13.63 2.55 16.58
C ALA A 246 -15.00 3.01 16.04
N SER A 247 -16.02 3.06 16.89
CA SER A 247 -17.38 3.49 16.52
C SER A 247 -17.39 4.96 16.09
N ILE A 248 -16.71 5.85 16.82
CA ILE A 248 -16.62 7.27 16.48
C ILE A 248 -15.93 7.48 15.13
N LEU A 249 -14.84 6.76 14.87
CA LEU A 249 -14.08 6.89 13.62
C LEU A 249 -14.79 6.24 12.42
N LEU A 250 -15.55 5.17 12.64
CA LEU A 250 -16.28 4.46 11.58
C LEU A 250 -17.69 5.02 11.31
N ALA A 251 -18.29 5.73 12.27
CA ALA A 251 -19.64 6.25 12.13
C ALA A 251 -19.83 7.09 10.85
N PRO A 252 -18.95 8.04 10.49
CA PRO A 252 -19.09 8.81 9.26
C PRO A 252 -19.06 7.94 8.00
N LEU A 253 -18.31 6.84 8.02
CA LEU A 253 -18.21 5.90 6.90
C LEU A 253 -19.43 4.98 6.81
N ALA A 254 -19.94 4.52 7.94
CA ALA A 254 -21.11 3.63 8.01
C ALA A 254 -22.41 4.28 7.50
N LEU A 255 -22.51 5.60 7.59
CA LEU A 255 -23.68 6.37 7.14
C LEU A 255 -23.72 6.60 5.61
N ARG A 256 -22.71 6.16 4.88
CA ARG A 256 -22.59 6.41 3.43
C ARG A 256 -23.26 5.33 2.57
N PRO A 257 -23.54 5.64 1.27
CA PRO A 257 -24.34 4.75 0.42
C PRO A 257 -23.74 3.38 0.15
N ILE A 258 -22.42 3.27 0.07
CA ILE A 258 -21.74 1.99 -0.25
C ILE A 258 -21.32 1.27 1.02
N ALA A 259 -21.77 0.03 1.17
CA ALA A 259 -21.40 -0.80 2.30
C ALA A 259 -19.89 -1.14 2.30
N PRO A 260 -19.26 -1.18 3.46
CA PRO A 260 -17.85 -1.53 3.61
C PRO A 260 -17.52 -2.93 3.10
N ARG A 261 -16.47 -3.03 2.25
CA ARG A 261 -15.98 -4.30 1.68
C ARG A 261 -14.66 -4.80 2.26
N ALA A 262 -13.96 -3.99 3.07
CA ALA A 262 -12.62 -4.35 3.52
C ALA A 262 -12.54 -5.72 4.20
N TRP A 263 -13.56 -6.11 4.98
CA TRP A 263 -13.62 -7.43 5.61
C TRP A 263 -13.80 -8.57 4.60
N VAL A 264 -14.56 -8.33 3.53
CA VAL A 264 -14.75 -9.31 2.45
C VAL A 264 -13.44 -9.48 1.70
N ASP A 265 -12.72 -8.41 1.42
CA ASP A 265 -11.44 -8.43 0.72
C ASP A 265 -10.35 -9.08 1.58
N VAL A 266 -10.31 -8.80 2.88
CA VAL A 266 -9.45 -9.50 3.84
C VAL A 266 -9.81 -10.98 3.92
N GLY A 267 -11.08 -11.32 3.98
CA GLY A 267 -11.54 -12.71 3.99
C GLY A 267 -11.13 -13.47 2.71
N ARG A 268 -11.22 -12.84 1.55
CA ARG A 268 -10.74 -13.41 0.28
C ARG A 268 -9.23 -13.58 0.27
N ALA A 269 -8.48 -12.60 0.77
CA ALA A 269 -7.02 -12.69 0.87
C ALA A 269 -6.60 -13.79 1.84
N LEU A 270 -7.29 -13.94 2.98
CA LEU A 270 -7.08 -15.01 3.94
C LEU A 270 -7.33 -16.39 3.33
N SER A 271 -8.45 -16.56 2.61
CA SER A 271 -8.77 -17.83 1.96
C SER A 271 -7.78 -18.18 0.83
N ALA A 272 -7.39 -17.22 0.02
CA ALA A 272 -6.40 -17.41 -1.04
C ALA A 272 -5.02 -17.76 -0.47
N ALA A 273 -4.60 -17.09 0.62
CA ALA A 273 -3.33 -17.36 1.27
C ALA A 273 -3.33 -18.72 1.99
N SER A 274 -4.45 -19.14 2.60
CA SER A 274 -4.56 -20.45 3.22
C SER A 274 -4.52 -21.58 2.20
N LEU A 275 -5.13 -21.40 1.01
CA LEU A 275 -5.05 -22.37 -0.08
C LEU A 275 -3.61 -22.49 -0.61
N SER A 276 -2.92 -21.35 -0.83
CA SER A 276 -1.52 -21.38 -1.27
C SER A 276 -0.55 -21.89 -0.20
N ALA A 277 -0.88 -21.75 1.08
CA ALA A 277 -0.10 -22.32 2.18
C ALA A 277 -0.26 -23.85 2.27
N LEU A 278 -1.41 -24.38 1.87
CA LEU A 278 -1.63 -25.84 1.77
C LEU A 278 -0.82 -26.44 0.62
N ASP A 279 -0.64 -25.71 -0.47
CA ASP A 279 0.24 -26.11 -1.59
C ASP A 279 1.75 -26.02 -1.26
N GLY A 280 2.09 -25.60 -0.07
CA GLY A 280 3.38 -25.79 0.60
C GLY A 280 4.53 -24.85 0.19
N THR A 281 4.49 -24.16 -0.94
CA THR A 281 5.64 -23.40 -1.47
C THR A 281 5.34 -21.97 -1.93
N GLY A 282 4.15 -21.69 -2.42
CA GLY A 282 3.85 -20.44 -3.12
C GLY A 282 3.90 -19.18 -2.26
N ALA A 283 3.17 -19.13 -1.13
CA ALA A 283 3.06 -17.91 -0.32
C ALA A 283 4.37 -17.57 0.43
N ARG A 284 5.09 -18.59 0.91
CA ARG A 284 6.36 -18.40 1.64
C ARG A 284 7.47 -17.91 0.71
N ALA A 285 7.57 -18.50 -0.49
CA ALA A 285 8.52 -18.06 -1.50
C ALA A 285 8.22 -16.63 -1.96
N THR A 286 6.95 -16.27 -2.10
CA THR A 286 6.53 -14.92 -2.49
C THR A 286 6.90 -13.88 -1.41
N ALA A 287 6.65 -14.17 -0.13
CA ALA A 287 7.04 -13.27 0.96
C ALA A 287 8.56 -13.11 1.05
N LEU A 288 9.30 -14.21 1.00
CA LEU A 288 10.76 -14.19 1.05
C LEU A 288 11.37 -13.41 -0.14
N GLY A 289 10.88 -13.65 -1.36
CA GLY A 289 11.32 -12.93 -2.55
C GLY A 289 11.08 -11.41 -2.42
N ALA A 290 9.92 -11.01 -1.90
CA ALA A 290 9.61 -9.62 -1.66
C ALA A 290 10.52 -9.00 -0.56
N TRP A 291 10.79 -9.71 0.53
CA TRP A 291 11.73 -9.19 1.56
C TRP A 291 13.15 -9.01 1.02
N ILE A 292 13.61 -9.94 0.15
CA ILE A 292 14.91 -9.81 -0.52
C ILE A 292 14.94 -8.55 -1.40
N GLN A 293 13.86 -8.26 -2.13
CA GLN A 293 13.76 -7.05 -2.94
C GLN A 293 13.69 -5.76 -2.10
N GLU A 294 13.09 -5.83 -0.91
CA GLU A 294 12.91 -4.66 -0.03
C GLU A 294 14.16 -4.30 0.77
N VAL A 295 14.84 -5.29 1.35
CA VAL A 295 15.95 -5.05 2.29
C VAL A 295 17.27 -5.72 1.87
N GLY A 296 17.27 -6.49 0.81
CA GLY A 296 18.42 -7.23 0.33
C GLY A 296 18.68 -8.54 1.09
N LEU A 297 19.31 -9.51 0.40
CA LEU A 297 19.59 -10.84 0.95
C LEU A 297 20.51 -10.79 2.18
N VAL A 298 21.52 -9.92 2.17
CA VAL A 298 22.51 -9.80 3.25
C VAL A 298 21.85 -9.28 4.53
N SER A 299 21.03 -8.22 4.42
CA SER A 299 20.28 -7.68 5.57
C SER A 299 19.31 -8.71 6.14
N LEU A 300 18.68 -9.52 5.28
CA LEU A 300 17.79 -10.60 5.70
C LEU A 300 18.56 -11.72 6.44
N ALA A 301 19.74 -12.10 5.97
CA ALA A 301 20.60 -13.08 6.65
C ALA A 301 21.05 -12.58 8.04
N ILE A 302 21.42 -11.29 8.13
CA ILE A 302 21.77 -10.64 9.41
C ILE A 302 20.55 -10.60 10.33
N ALA A 303 19.35 -10.33 9.81
CA ALA A 303 18.11 -10.33 10.58
C ALA A 303 17.79 -11.74 11.13
N ALA A 304 17.93 -12.78 10.32
CA ALA A 304 17.73 -14.16 10.75
C ALA A 304 18.71 -14.55 11.87
N PHE A 305 19.98 -14.17 11.73
CA PHE A 305 21.00 -14.37 12.78
C PHE A 305 20.65 -13.62 14.07
N GLY A 306 20.25 -12.35 13.96
CA GLY A 306 19.83 -11.52 15.10
C GLY A 306 18.62 -12.06 15.82
N ALA A 307 17.61 -12.52 15.07
CA ALA A 307 16.43 -13.18 15.62
C ALA A 307 16.79 -14.45 16.39
N GLY A 308 17.65 -15.31 15.82
CA GLY A 308 18.15 -16.51 16.48
C GLY A 308 18.91 -16.20 17.78
N ALA A 309 19.81 -15.21 17.75
CA ALA A 309 20.56 -14.78 18.94
C ALA A 309 19.63 -14.20 20.03
N ALA A 310 18.58 -13.51 19.63
CA ALA A 310 17.62 -12.90 20.55
C ALA A 310 16.70 -13.92 21.25
N ILE A 311 16.31 -15.00 20.57
CA ILE A 311 15.53 -16.11 21.17
C ILE A 311 16.28 -16.75 22.33
N LEU A 312 17.60 -16.88 22.18
CA LEU A 312 18.44 -17.48 23.20
C LEU A 312 18.57 -16.62 24.48
N ARG A 313 18.17 -15.34 24.41
CA ARG A 313 18.24 -14.40 25.53
C ARG A 313 16.87 -14.20 26.17
N PRO A 314 16.60 -14.69 27.40
CA PRO A 314 15.29 -14.57 28.04
C PRO A 314 14.75 -13.14 28.11
N LYS A 315 15.62 -12.15 28.39
CA LYS A 315 15.25 -10.72 28.47
C LYS A 315 14.73 -10.14 27.16
N LEU A 316 15.07 -10.74 26.01
CA LEU A 316 14.63 -10.27 24.67
C LEU A 316 13.37 -10.99 24.18
N ARG A 317 12.96 -12.09 24.79
CA ARG A 317 11.79 -12.87 24.36
C ARG A 317 10.49 -12.03 24.25
N PRO A 318 10.15 -11.14 25.22
CA PRO A 318 8.96 -10.30 25.10
C PRO A 318 9.02 -9.30 23.95
N LEU A 319 10.23 -8.96 23.49
CA LEU A 319 10.44 -8.07 22.35
C LEU A 319 10.37 -8.82 21.02
N VAL A 320 10.90 -10.04 20.98
CA VAL A 320 11.08 -10.83 19.76
C VAL A 320 9.82 -11.60 19.38
N ALA A 321 9.05 -12.10 20.35
CA ALA A 321 7.83 -12.86 20.09
C ALA A 321 6.81 -12.09 19.23
N PRO A 322 6.50 -10.80 19.49
CA PRO A 322 5.65 -10.01 18.61
C PRO A 322 6.20 -9.83 17.20
N LEU A 323 7.53 -9.73 17.05
CA LEU A 323 8.16 -9.60 15.74
C LEU A 323 8.00 -10.86 14.90
N PHE A 324 8.18 -12.03 15.52
CA PHE A 324 7.88 -13.30 14.84
C PHE A 324 6.44 -13.38 14.41
N ALA A 325 5.49 -12.91 15.23
CA ALA A 325 4.08 -12.88 14.87
C ALA A 325 3.83 -12.00 13.65
N LEU A 326 4.47 -10.82 13.55
CA LEU A 326 4.32 -9.92 12.40
C LEU A 326 4.92 -10.51 11.11
N VAL A 327 6.13 -11.08 11.20
CA VAL A 327 6.78 -11.76 10.06
C VAL A 327 5.96 -12.97 9.63
N PHE A 328 5.44 -13.75 10.59
CA PHE A 328 4.57 -14.89 10.31
C PHE A 328 3.28 -14.46 9.60
N LEU A 329 2.65 -13.36 10.02
CA LEU A 329 1.45 -12.84 9.36
C LEU A 329 1.71 -12.45 7.91
N ASP A 330 2.80 -11.72 7.60
CA ASP A 330 3.14 -11.36 6.22
C ASP A 330 3.50 -12.60 5.38
N THR A 331 4.05 -13.65 6.02
CA THR A 331 4.31 -14.94 5.35
C THR A 331 3.01 -15.67 5.00
N MET A 332 2.02 -15.64 5.88
CA MET A 332 0.74 -16.30 5.68
C MET A 332 -0.20 -15.50 4.78
N LEU A 333 -0.09 -14.18 4.81
CA LEU A 333 -0.93 -13.22 4.11
C LEU A 333 -0.06 -12.22 3.33
N PRO A 334 0.72 -12.68 2.33
CA PRO A 334 1.64 -11.79 1.63
C PRO A 334 0.87 -10.72 0.85
N ALA A 335 1.29 -9.46 1.01
CA ALA A 335 0.79 -8.37 0.18
C ALA A 335 1.09 -8.67 -1.30
N ARG A 336 0.09 -8.50 -2.15
CA ARG A 336 0.27 -8.68 -3.60
C ARG A 336 0.97 -7.47 -4.19
N VAL A 337 2.01 -7.69 -4.96
CA VAL A 337 2.70 -6.63 -5.71
C VAL A 337 1.77 -6.03 -6.79
N ALA A 338 0.77 -6.78 -7.21
CA ALA A 338 -0.14 -6.43 -8.31
C ALA A 338 -1.14 -5.29 -8.01
N GLY A 339 -1.10 -4.67 -6.84
CA GLY A 339 -1.93 -3.50 -6.51
C GLY A 339 -1.44 -2.20 -7.14
N VAL A 340 -1.05 -2.22 -8.42
CA VAL A 340 -0.54 -1.02 -9.11
C VAL A 340 -1.63 0.04 -9.25
N LEU A 341 -2.88 -0.39 -9.48
CA LEU A 341 -4.04 0.50 -9.65
C LEU A 341 -4.84 0.73 -8.35
N SER A 342 -4.57 -0.03 -7.30
CA SER A 342 -5.23 0.12 -6.00
C SER A 342 -4.31 -0.29 -4.86
N ALA A 343 -4.46 0.30 -3.68
CA ALA A 343 -3.74 -0.13 -2.48
C ALA A 343 -4.17 -1.55 -2.09
N ASP A 344 -3.20 -2.43 -1.84
CA ASP A 344 -3.47 -3.73 -1.24
C ASP A 344 -3.64 -3.54 0.28
N PRO A 345 -4.76 -3.92 0.88
CA PRO A 345 -4.98 -3.79 2.32
C PRO A 345 -3.94 -4.55 3.16
N LEU A 346 -3.27 -5.56 2.58
CA LEU A 346 -2.23 -6.34 3.25
C LEU A 346 -0.86 -5.64 3.29
N THR A 347 -0.69 -4.51 2.59
CA THR A 347 0.56 -3.72 2.61
C THR A 347 0.95 -3.28 4.03
N THR A 348 -0.03 -3.08 4.92
CA THR A 348 0.21 -2.82 6.35
C THR A 348 1.01 -3.96 7.00
N LEU A 349 0.69 -5.22 6.71
CA LEU A 349 1.40 -6.38 7.27
C LEU A 349 2.83 -6.45 6.74
N ARG A 350 3.04 -6.15 5.45
CA ARG A 350 4.36 -6.05 4.84
C ARG A 350 5.20 -4.97 5.52
N SER A 351 4.64 -3.79 5.72
CA SER A 351 5.33 -2.68 6.39
C SER A 351 5.75 -3.05 7.82
N LEU A 352 4.90 -3.76 8.55
CA LEU A 352 5.20 -4.25 9.90
C LEU A 352 6.25 -5.36 9.92
N ALA A 353 6.21 -6.27 8.95
CA ALA A 353 7.23 -7.31 8.80
C ALA A 353 8.62 -6.69 8.51
N LEU A 354 8.69 -5.65 7.65
CA LEU A 354 9.92 -4.92 7.39
C LEU A 354 10.46 -4.23 8.64
N ALA A 355 9.59 -3.63 9.47
CA ALA A 355 10.00 -3.09 10.77
C ALA A 355 10.56 -4.17 11.69
N ALA A 356 9.96 -5.35 11.71
CA ALA A 356 10.42 -6.49 12.49
C ALA A 356 11.79 -7.01 12.01
N LEU A 357 11.98 -7.15 10.69
CA LEU A 357 13.25 -7.56 10.08
C LEU A 357 14.36 -6.54 10.34
N ALA A 358 14.06 -5.24 10.24
CA ALA A 358 15.01 -4.17 10.54
C ALA A 358 15.45 -4.20 12.01
N MET A 359 14.53 -4.43 12.95
CA MET A 359 14.90 -4.59 14.37
C MET A 359 15.73 -5.85 14.59
N ALA A 360 15.42 -6.95 13.94
CA ALA A 360 16.19 -8.18 14.01
C ALA A 360 17.60 -7.99 13.42
N SER A 361 17.74 -7.24 12.32
CA SER A 361 19.06 -6.94 11.73
C SER A 361 19.93 -6.11 12.67
N ALA A 362 19.36 -5.10 13.36
CA ALA A 362 20.08 -4.34 14.37
C ALA A 362 20.63 -5.22 15.51
N LEU A 363 19.82 -6.17 16.00
CA LEU A 363 20.25 -7.14 17.01
C LEU A 363 21.35 -8.06 16.46
N GLY A 364 21.27 -8.45 15.19
CA GLY A 364 22.29 -9.23 14.51
C GLY A 364 23.62 -8.50 14.41
N VAL A 365 23.62 -7.26 13.93
CA VAL A 365 24.83 -6.41 13.87
C VAL A 365 25.40 -6.18 15.26
N PHE A 366 24.55 -5.88 16.25
CA PHE A 366 24.99 -5.70 17.63
C PHE A 366 25.71 -6.94 18.19
N GLU A 367 25.19 -8.13 17.90
CA GLU A 367 25.82 -9.39 18.34
C GLU A 367 27.13 -9.65 17.61
N VAL A 368 27.23 -9.39 16.30
CA VAL A 368 28.47 -9.52 15.53
C VAL A 368 29.51 -8.56 16.07
N VAL A 369 29.18 -7.29 16.24
CA VAL A 369 30.08 -6.28 16.82
C VAL A 369 30.54 -6.69 18.22
N GLY A 370 29.62 -7.16 19.06
CA GLY A 370 29.96 -7.65 20.39
C GLY A 370 30.93 -8.85 20.40
N ARG A 371 30.78 -9.77 19.42
CA ARG A 371 31.73 -10.92 19.27
C ARG A 371 33.09 -10.46 18.77
N VAL A 372 33.13 -9.56 17.78
CA VAL A 372 34.34 -8.99 17.22
C VAL A 372 35.16 -8.27 18.31
N LEU A 373 34.49 -7.46 19.14
CA LEU A 373 35.15 -6.75 20.25
C LEU A 373 35.66 -7.69 21.32
N ARG A 374 34.95 -8.78 21.64
CA ARG A 374 35.35 -9.79 22.60
C ARG A 374 36.51 -10.67 22.13
N ALA A 375 36.71 -10.79 20.83
CA ALA A 375 37.80 -11.57 20.25
C ALA A 375 39.20 -11.00 20.54
N GLY A 376 39.29 -9.72 20.96
CA GLY A 376 40.48 -9.11 21.52
C GLY A 376 41.69 -8.94 20.59
N PHE A 377 41.50 -9.11 19.26
CA PHE A 377 42.61 -8.91 18.33
C PHE A 377 42.90 -7.40 18.12
N PRO A 378 44.14 -7.02 17.74
CA PRO A 378 44.57 -5.61 17.71
C PRO A 378 43.68 -4.69 16.88
N MET A 379 43.06 -5.20 15.82
CA MET A 379 42.16 -4.43 14.90
C MET A 379 40.66 -4.61 15.19
N ALA A 380 40.28 -5.21 16.34
CA ALA A 380 38.87 -5.50 16.64
C ALA A 380 37.94 -4.28 16.60
N ARG A 381 38.44 -3.12 17.05
CA ARG A 381 37.66 -1.86 16.97
C ARG A 381 37.43 -1.40 15.53
N ALA A 382 38.47 -1.46 14.69
CA ALA A 382 38.36 -1.11 13.28
C ALA A 382 37.40 -2.06 12.55
N ALA A 383 37.51 -3.37 12.81
CA ALA A 383 36.60 -4.36 12.26
C ALA A 383 35.13 -4.13 12.69
N ALA A 384 34.89 -3.77 13.96
CA ALA A 384 33.58 -3.44 14.45
C ALA A 384 32.98 -2.19 13.73
N VAL A 385 33.78 -1.15 13.51
CA VAL A 385 33.39 0.02 12.74
C VAL A 385 33.06 -0.36 11.29
N LEU A 386 33.89 -1.19 10.66
CA LEU A 386 33.65 -1.67 9.29
C LEU A 386 32.32 -2.42 9.16
N VAL A 387 31.95 -3.26 10.14
CA VAL A 387 30.64 -3.94 10.14
C VAL A 387 29.48 -2.95 10.18
N VAL A 388 29.57 -1.90 11.00
CA VAL A 388 28.53 -0.86 11.09
C VAL A 388 28.46 -0.03 9.79
N VAL A 389 29.62 0.38 9.25
CA VAL A 389 29.72 1.12 7.99
C VAL A 389 29.17 0.29 6.83
N PHE A 390 29.55 -0.98 6.77
CA PHE A 390 29.03 -1.91 5.76
C PHE A 390 27.50 -2.00 5.79
N HIS A 391 26.93 -2.15 6.99
CA HIS A 391 25.47 -2.19 7.13
C HIS A 391 24.81 -0.86 6.69
N LEU A 392 25.39 0.27 7.04
CA LEU A 392 24.92 1.59 6.57
C LEU A 392 25.01 1.72 5.06
N THR A 393 26.09 1.24 4.45
CA THR A 393 26.27 1.25 2.99
C THR A 393 25.21 0.41 2.29
N LEU A 394 24.88 -0.78 2.82
CA LEU A 394 23.78 -1.60 2.29
C LEU A 394 22.45 -0.84 2.30
N VAL A 395 22.14 -0.14 3.41
CA VAL A 395 20.92 0.68 3.51
C VAL A 395 20.93 1.81 2.49
N ALA A 396 22.07 2.49 2.30
CA ALA A 396 22.18 3.57 1.33
C ALA A 396 21.93 3.08 -0.11
N LEU A 397 22.55 1.96 -0.50
CA LEU A 397 22.41 1.38 -1.84
C LEU A 397 20.96 0.94 -2.12
N THR A 398 20.33 0.23 -1.18
CA THR A 398 18.93 -0.19 -1.35
C THR A 398 17.96 0.99 -1.34
N SER A 399 18.27 2.06 -0.61
CA SER A 399 17.43 3.25 -0.54
C SER A 399 17.48 4.12 -1.80
N GLU A 400 18.57 4.11 -2.54
CA GLU A 400 18.70 4.86 -3.80
C GLU A 400 17.74 4.30 -4.86
N GLU A 401 17.77 2.98 -5.07
CA GLU A 401 16.86 2.29 -5.99
C GLU A 401 15.39 2.46 -5.58
N ALA A 402 15.12 2.28 -4.27
CA ALA A 402 13.79 2.52 -3.71
C ALA A 402 13.32 3.96 -3.94
N GLY A 403 14.22 4.91 -3.78
CA GLY A 403 13.95 6.31 -3.96
C GLY A 403 13.50 6.65 -5.37
N PHE A 404 14.22 6.16 -6.38
CA PHE A 404 13.87 6.35 -7.77
C PHE A 404 12.52 5.68 -8.10
N ALA A 405 12.34 4.43 -7.70
CA ALA A 405 11.11 3.67 -7.99
C ALA A 405 9.85 4.24 -7.32
N THR A 406 9.99 5.04 -6.28
CA THR A 406 8.86 5.62 -5.52
C THR A 406 8.67 7.12 -5.77
N ASP A 407 9.48 7.74 -6.60
CA ASP A 407 9.33 9.14 -6.96
C ASP A 407 8.09 9.35 -7.85
N ARG A 408 7.17 10.16 -7.36
CA ARG A 408 5.89 10.46 -8.00
C ARG A 408 5.73 11.96 -8.27
N SER A 409 6.74 12.76 -8.00
CA SER A 409 6.67 14.22 -8.08
C SER A 409 6.35 14.74 -9.48
N GLU A 410 6.84 14.04 -10.52
CA GLU A 410 6.66 14.40 -11.92
C GLU A 410 5.61 13.56 -12.67
N GLN A 411 4.94 12.64 -11.97
CA GLN A 411 3.97 11.75 -12.59
C GLN A 411 2.68 12.50 -12.92
N MET A 412 2.35 12.63 -14.19
CA MET A 412 1.20 13.39 -14.70
C MET A 412 0.26 12.56 -15.60
N ALA A 413 0.68 11.38 -16.06
CA ALA A 413 -0.06 10.64 -17.08
C ALA A 413 -1.45 10.18 -16.62
N ALA A 414 -1.62 9.88 -15.32
CA ALA A 414 -2.93 9.57 -14.76
C ALA A 414 -3.90 10.76 -14.81
N GLU A 415 -3.39 11.97 -14.60
CA GLU A 415 -4.17 13.21 -14.71
C GLU A 415 -4.57 13.48 -16.16
N VAL A 416 -3.58 13.40 -17.08
CA VAL A 416 -3.82 13.55 -18.52
C VAL A 416 -4.83 12.52 -19.03
N TRP A 417 -4.78 11.30 -18.50
CA TRP A 417 -5.76 10.27 -18.84
C TRP A 417 -7.16 10.67 -18.39
N ALA A 418 -7.33 11.21 -17.19
CA ALA A 418 -8.64 11.64 -16.69
C ALA A 418 -9.19 12.83 -17.49
N ASP A 419 -8.32 13.79 -17.84
CA ASP A 419 -8.69 14.94 -18.68
C ASP A 419 -9.18 14.48 -20.06
N GLU A 420 -8.46 13.57 -20.71
CA GLU A 420 -8.87 13.00 -21.99
C GLU A 420 -10.14 12.16 -21.85
N ALA A 421 -10.25 11.37 -20.77
CA ALA A 421 -11.42 10.53 -20.52
C ALA A 421 -12.71 11.35 -20.41
N PHE A 422 -12.65 12.51 -19.77
CA PHE A 422 -13.80 13.44 -19.71
C PHE A 422 -13.93 14.33 -20.93
N GLY A 423 -12.79 14.76 -21.51
CA GLY A 423 -12.78 15.65 -22.68
C GLY A 423 -13.42 15.05 -23.94
N GLN A 424 -13.35 13.72 -24.08
CA GLN A 424 -13.93 12.99 -25.22
C GLN A 424 -15.45 12.79 -25.11
N LEU A 425 -16.04 13.08 -23.95
CA LEU A 425 -17.46 12.81 -23.72
C LEU A 425 -18.33 13.99 -24.15
N PRO A 426 -19.37 13.76 -24.96
CA PRO A 426 -20.42 14.73 -25.20
C PRO A 426 -21.08 15.20 -23.89
N PRO A 427 -21.77 16.35 -23.89
CA PRO A 427 -22.55 16.78 -22.74
C PRO A 427 -23.59 15.74 -22.33
N ARG A 428 -23.84 15.63 -21.02
CA ARG A 428 -24.83 14.71 -20.43
C ARG A 428 -24.58 13.22 -20.74
N SER A 429 -23.34 12.82 -21.03
CA SER A 429 -23.02 11.42 -21.29
C SER A 429 -23.20 10.52 -20.05
N ALA A 430 -23.51 9.25 -20.29
CA ALA A 430 -23.39 8.17 -19.30
C ALA A 430 -22.19 7.29 -19.64
N ILE A 431 -21.43 6.87 -18.64
CA ILE A 431 -20.29 5.97 -18.82
C ILE A 431 -20.52 4.71 -18.00
N LEU A 432 -20.51 3.58 -18.67
CA LEU A 432 -20.59 2.26 -18.05
C LEU A 432 -19.18 1.74 -17.82
N VAL A 433 -18.75 1.67 -16.57
CA VAL A 433 -17.37 1.34 -16.19
C VAL A 433 -17.32 -0.03 -15.53
N LYS A 434 -16.50 -0.93 -16.06
CA LYS A 434 -16.29 -2.27 -15.52
C LYS A 434 -15.14 -2.31 -14.51
N SER A 435 -14.07 -1.55 -14.75
CA SER A 435 -12.89 -1.53 -13.90
C SER A 435 -13.11 -0.63 -12.67
N PRO A 436 -13.05 -1.16 -11.44
CA PRO A 436 -13.18 -0.33 -10.25
C PRO A 436 -12.17 0.83 -10.21
N ALA A 437 -10.93 0.60 -10.66
CA ALA A 437 -9.89 1.63 -10.70
C ALA A 437 -10.29 2.82 -11.58
N ILE A 438 -10.86 2.57 -12.76
CA ILE A 438 -11.34 3.63 -13.65
C ILE A 438 -12.51 4.40 -13.00
N ALA A 439 -13.45 3.70 -12.37
CA ALA A 439 -14.54 4.36 -11.64
C ALA A 439 -14.01 5.27 -10.53
N TRP A 440 -13.02 4.80 -9.73
CA TRP A 440 -12.39 5.60 -8.68
C TRP A 440 -11.66 6.81 -9.26
N ARG A 441 -10.92 6.65 -10.37
CA ARG A 441 -10.21 7.73 -11.04
C ARG A 441 -11.16 8.84 -11.50
N LEU A 442 -12.26 8.48 -12.18
CA LEU A 442 -13.25 9.43 -12.65
C LEU A 442 -13.94 10.15 -11.48
N TRP A 443 -14.32 9.43 -10.44
CA TRP A 443 -14.91 10.04 -9.25
C TRP A 443 -13.94 10.93 -8.48
N ALA A 444 -12.69 10.51 -8.34
CA ALA A 444 -11.66 11.32 -7.71
C ALA A 444 -11.42 12.64 -8.48
N ALA A 445 -11.26 12.59 -9.80
CA ALA A 445 -11.11 13.77 -10.64
C ALA A 445 -12.32 14.70 -10.51
N ARG A 446 -13.54 14.15 -10.55
CA ARG A 446 -14.77 14.92 -10.35
C ARG A 446 -14.83 15.60 -8.98
N LEU A 447 -14.47 14.89 -7.91
CA LEU A 447 -14.53 15.42 -6.54
C LEU A 447 -13.43 16.44 -6.25
N THR A 448 -12.22 16.21 -6.77
CA THR A 448 -11.07 17.08 -6.49
C THR A 448 -11.09 18.34 -7.33
N ARG A 449 -11.57 18.28 -8.58
CA ARG A 449 -11.53 19.37 -9.56
C ARG A 449 -12.89 19.92 -9.97
N GLY A 450 -13.96 19.27 -9.56
CA GLY A 450 -15.33 19.68 -9.94
C GLY A 450 -15.67 19.42 -11.41
N GLU A 451 -14.95 18.48 -12.06
CA GLU A 451 -15.07 18.23 -13.49
C GLU A 451 -16.36 17.50 -13.86
N ARG A 452 -16.92 17.89 -14.99
CA ARG A 452 -18.01 17.22 -15.70
C ARG A 452 -19.12 16.69 -14.76
N PRO A 453 -19.79 17.55 -13.99
CA PRO A 453 -20.90 17.14 -13.14
C PRO A 453 -22.11 16.60 -13.95
N ASP A 454 -22.15 16.90 -15.24
CA ASP A 454 -23.15 16.47 -16.20
C ASP A 454 -22.99 15.00 -16.63
N VAL A 455 -21.81 14.39 -16.40
CA VAL A 455 -21.51 13.00 -16.78
C VAL A 455 -21.90 12.04 -15.67
N VAL A 456 -22.62 10.98 -16.00
CA VAL A 456 -23.01 9.93 -15.05
C VAL A 456 -22.06 8.74 -15.16
N VAL A 457 -21.31 8.45 -14.10
CA VAL A 457 -20.43 7.27 -14.02
C VAL A 457 -21.18 6.11 -13.38
N ILE A 458 -21.37 5.04 -14.13
CA ILE A 458 -22.08 3.82 -13.71
C ILE A 458 -21.04 2.71 -13.45
N PRO A 459 -20.67 2.45 -12.19
CA PRO A 459 -19.69 1.44 -11.85
C PRO A 459 -20.34 0.05 -11.77
N ILE A 460 -20.21 -0.76 -12.81
CA ILE A 460 -20.78 -2.12 -12.88
C ILE A 460 -20.45 -2.96 -11.64
N PRO A 461 -19.20 -3.02 -11.15
CA PRO A 461 -18.85 -3.86 -9.99
C PRO A 461 -19.52 -3.45 -8.68
N LEU A 462 -20.16 -2.30 -8.63
CA LEU A 462 -20.82 -1.77 -7.44
C LEU A 462 -22.34 -1.80 -7.54
N LEU A 463 -22.90 -2.18 -8.68
CA LEU A 463 -24.36 -2.21 -8.90
C LEU A 463 -25.05 -3.30 -8.09
N ASP A 464 -24.33 -4.36 -7.73
CA ASP A 464 -24.78 -5.42 -6.81
C ASP A 464 -25.02 -4.89 -5.37
N LYS A 465 -24.57 -3.69 -5.08
CA LYS A 465 -24.72 -3.01 -3.79
C LYS A 465 -26.01 -2.16 -3.75
N GLY A 466 -27.11 -2.68 -4.04
CA GLY A 466 -28.45 -2.07 -4.08
C GLY A 466 -28.58 -0.56 -3.84
N ARG A 467 -27.83 -0.02 -2.87
CA ARG A 467 -27.78 1.41 -2.56
C ARG A 467 -27.18 2.27 -3.68
N VAL A 468 -26.17 1.75 -4.40
CA VAL A 468 -25.55 2.49 -5.53
C VAL A 468 -26.53 2.56 -6.67
N ALA A 469 -27.15 1.45 -7.04
CA ALA A 469 -28.18 1.40 -8.06
C ALA A 469 -29.37 2.29 -7.68
N ALA A 470 -29.86 2.22 -6.45
CA ALA A 470 -30.95 3.06 -5.97
C ALA A 470 -30.61 4.55 -6.00
N SER A 471 -29.39 4.93 -5.63
CA SER A 471 -28.93 6.32 -5.69
C SER A 471 -28.84 6.83 -7.13
N LEU A 472 -28.34 6.00 -8.05
CA LEU A 472 -28.26 6.34 -9.47
C LEU A 472 -29.66 6.52 -10.08
N VAL A 473 -30.63 5.64 -9.79
CA VAL A 473 -32.00 5.77 -10.25
C VAL A 473 -32.68 7.03 -9.67
N ALA A 474 -32.40 7.34 -8.40
CA ALA A 474 -32.95 8.52 -7.76
C ALA A 474 -32.47 9.84 -8.41
N SER A 475 -31.19 9.88 -8.84
CA SER A 475 -30.61 11.05 -9.51
C SER A 475 -30.91 11.08 -11.01
N GLU A 476 -30.94 9.92 -11.68
CA GLU A 476 -31.02 9.77 -13.13
C GLU A 476 -32.02 8.66 -13.50
N ARG A 477 -33.31 8.99 -13.55
CA ARG A 477 -34.36 8.00 -13.84
C ARG A 477 -34.22 7.31 -15.20
N GLU A 478 -33.58 7.95 -16.15
CA GLU A 478 -33.29 7.42 -17.48
C GLU A 478 -32.42 6.14 -17.43
N MET A 479 -31.67 5.94 -16.35
CA MET A 479 -30.83 4.78 -16.14
C MET A 479 -31.57 3.55 -15.62
N GLU A 480 -32.82 3.68 -15.20
CA GLU A 480 -33.60 2.58 -14.60
C GLU A 480 -33.60 1.29 -15.44
N PRO A 481 -33.86 1.33 -16.78
CA PRO A 481 -33.90 0.11 -17.59
C PRO A 481 -32.56 -0.67 -17.55
N LEU A 482 -31.43 0.05 -17.59
CA LEU A 482 -30.11 -0.51 -17.55
C LEU A 482 -29.76 -1.09 -16.17
N LEU A 483 -30.03 -0.32 -15.12
CA LEU A 483 -29.77 -0.73 -13.74
C LEU A 483 -30.65 -1.92 -13.32
N ARG A 484 -31.89 -1.94 -13.79
CA ARG A 484 -32.81 -3.05 -13.60
C ARG A 484 -32.33 -4.33 -14.32
N SER A 485 -31.82 -4.20 -15.56
CA SER A 485 -31.23 -5.33 -16.29
C SER A 485 -30.07 -5.94 -15.51
N TYR A 486 -29.11 -5.12 -15.03
CA TYR A 486 -28.02 -5.60 -14.20
C TYR A 486 -28.47 -6.23 -12.87
N ALA A 487 -29.48 -5.67 -12.22
CA ALA A 487 -30.02 -6.21 -10.97
C ALA A 487 -30.67 -7.60 -11.14
N LEU A 488 -31.29 -7.84 -12.30
CA LEU A 488 -32.01 -9.09 -12.57
C LEU A 488 -31.12 -10.18 -13.15
N THR A 489 -30.22 -9.83 -14.08
CA THR A 489 -29.45 -10.80 -14.87
C THR A 489 -27.94 -10.76 -14.65
N GLY A 490 -27.43 -9.71 -13.98
CA GLY A 490 -26.00 -9.47 -13.86
C GLY A 490 -25.33 -8.96 -15.15
N GLU A 491 -26.09 -8.83 -16.24
CA GLU A 491 -25.62 -8.38 -17.56
C GLU A 491 -26.59 -7.37 -18.18
N PRO A 492 -26.14 -6.47 -19.05
CA PRO A 492 -27.03 -5.55 -19.75
C PRO A 492 -27.71 -6.27 -20.91
N THR A 493 -29.00 -6.00 -21.12
CA THR A 493 -29.68 -6.41 -22.36
C THR A 493 -29.50 -5.33 -23.43
N GLU A 494 -29.51 -5.75 -24.70
CA GLU A 494 -29.47 -4.83 -25.84
C GLU A 494 -30.58 -3.77 -25.74
N PHE A 495 -31.81 -4.20 -25.41
CA PHE A 495 -32.94 -3.30 -25.21
C PHE A 495 -32.65 -2.23 -24.15
N ALA A 496 -32.09 -2.62 -23.02
CA ALA A 496 -31.80 -1.67 -21.93
C ALA A 496 -30.70 -0.65 -22.31
N LEU A 497 -29.63 -1.11 -22.99
CA LEU A 497 -28.57 -0.24 -23.49
C LEU A 497 -29.10 0.71 -24.57
N SER A 498 -29.83 0.20 -25.57
CA SER A 498 -30.40 1.02 -26.64
C SER A 498 -31.37 2.07 -26.12
N LYS A 499 -32.19 1.73 -25.11
CA LYS A 499 -33.09 2.70 -24.45
C LYS A 499 -32.34 3.85 -23.80
N VAL A 500 -31.22 3.59 -23.17
CA VAL A 500 -30.37 4.65 -22.59
C VAL A 500 -29.69 5.44 -23.70
N ALA A 501 -29.14 4.74 -24.73
CA ALA A 501 -28.45 5.38 -25.85
C ALA A 501 -29.36 6.27 -26.71
N ASP A 502 -30.67 6.00 -26.77
CA ASP A 502 -31.68 6.86 -27.44
C ASP A 502 -31.88 8.20 -26.72
N VAL A 503 -31.65 8.23 -25.39
CA VAL A 503 -31.95 9.42 -24.56
C VAL A 503 -30.69 10.25 -24.30
N ARG A 504 -29.56 9.61 -24.18
CA ARG A 504 -28.27 10.27 -23.89
C ARG A 504 -27.08 9.48 -24.45
N PRO A 505 -25.97 10.17 -24.81
CA PRO A 505 -24.77 9.48 -25.28
C PRO A 505 -24.28 8.46 -24.24
N LEU A 506 -24.20 7.19 -24.64
CA LEU A 506 -23.77 6.11 -23.79
C LEU A 506 -22.37 5.63 -24.20
N HIS A 507 -21.43 5.71 -23.26
CA HIS A 507 -20.08 5.26 -23.46
C HIS A 507 -19.80 4.08 -22.54
N VAL A 508 -18.94 3.16 -22.95
CA VAL A 508 -18.71 1.91 -22.23
C VAL A 508 -17.22 1.54 -22.21
N GLU A 509 -16.80 1.00 -21.09
CA GLU A 509 -15.61 0.18 -21.02
C GLU A 509 -16.00 -1.24 -21.46
N LEU A 510 -15.27 -1.85 -22.39
CA LEU A 510 -15.61 -3.17 -22.92
C LEU A 510 -15.72 -4.21 -21.80
N ASP A 511 -16.87 -4.86 -21.71
CA ASP A 511 -17.00 -6.09 -20.93
C ASP A 511 -16.68 -7.30 -21.82
N PRO A 512 -15.67 -8.10 -21.48
CA PRO A 512 -15.30 -9.30 -22.24
C PRO A 512 -16.41 -10.35 -22.34
N LEU A 513 -17.41 -10.26 -21.47
CA LEU A 513 -18.56 -11.19 -21.48
C LEU A 513 -19.65 -10.79 -22.51
N TRP A 514 -19.54 -9.59 -23.08
CA TRP A 514 -20.55 -9.13 -24.04
C TRP A 514 -20.63 -10.02 -25.29
N SER A 515 -21.85 -10.26 -25.71
CA SER A 515 -22.13 -11.04 -26.92
C SER A 515 -21.73 -10.25 -28.19
N LYS A 516 -21.49 -10.95 -29.29
CA LYS A 516 -21.24 -10.30 -30.59
C LYS A 516 -22.35 -9.32 -31.01
N ARG A 517 -23.58 -9.59 -30.58
CA ARG A 517 -24.73 -8.74 -30.83
C ARG A 517 -24.57 -7.38 -30.16
N LEU A 518 -24.18 -7.33 -28.88
CA LEU A 518 -23.88 -6.09 -28.17
C LEU A 518 -22.67 -5.37 -28.79
N ILE A 519 -21.65 -6.10 -29.19
CA ILE A 519 -20.43 -5.54 -29.80
C ILE A 519 -20.75 -4.88 -31.15
N SER A 520 -21.74 -5.36 -31.90
CA SER A 520 -22.12 -4.74 -33.19
C SER A 520 -22.62 -3.31 -33.07
N HIS A 521 -22.96 -2.85 -31.87
CA HIS A 521 -23.37 -1.47 -31.57
C HIS A 521 -22.19 -0.56 -31.18
N LEU A 522 -20.97 -1.10 -31.00
CA LEU A 522 -19.85 -0.35 -30.45
C LEU A 522 -19.08 0.38 -31.54
N ARG A 523 -18.97 1.69 -31.37
CA ARG A 523 -18.11 2.59 -32.14
C ARG A 523 -16.86 2.95 -31.31
N LEU A 524 -15.69 2.90 -31.94
CA LEU A 524 -14.47 3.33 -31.27
C LEU A 524 -14.45 4.86 -31.14
N GLY A 525 -14.26 5.35 -29.94
CA GLY A 525 -14.27 6.77 -29.60
C GLY A 525 -13.01 7.25 -28.87
N GLY A 526 -11.92 6.51 -28.98
CA GLY A 526 -10.67 6.82 -28.27
C GLY A 526 -10.52 6.03 -26.98
N LEU A 527 -10.62 6.68 -25.82
CA LEU A 527 -10.56 6.00 -24.51
C LEU A 527 -11.84 5.23 -24.19
N TRP A 528 -12.94 5.57 -24.83
CA TRP A 528 -14.25 4.97 -24.62
C TRP A 528 -14.79 4.34 -25.91
N LEU A 529 -15.58 3.30 -25.74
CA LEU A 529 -16.42 2.78 -26.80
C LEU A 529 -17.79 3.45 -26.68
N GLU A 530 -18.28 4.08 -27.75
CA GLU A 530 -19.63 4.63 -27.82
C GLU A 530 -20.61 3.53 -28.17
N TYR A 531 -21.69 3.39 -27.42
CA TYR A 531 -22.77 2.45 -27.72
C TYR A 531 -23.85 3.15 -28.56
N ALA A 532 -23.97 2.78 -29.82
CA ALA A 532 -25.03 3.26 -30.72
C ALA A 532 -26.35 2.52 -30.45
N ALA A 533 -27.46 3.23 -30.45
CA ALA A 533 -28.80 2.63 -30.25
C ALA A 533 -29.15 1.58 -31.32
N GLN A 534 -28.62 1.73 -32.54
CA GLN A 534 -28.76 0.79 -33.64
C GLN A 534 -27.41 0.09 -33.92
N PRO A 535 -27.41 -1.17 -34.43
CA PRO A 535 -26.18 -1.84 -34.87
C PRO A 535 -25.47 -1.04 -35.96
N LEU A 536 -24.14 -0.95 -35.89
CA LEU A 536 -23.35 -0.18 -36.85
C LEU A 536 -23.40 -0.78 -38.25
N GLY A 537 -23.70 0.08 -39.22
CA GLY A 537 -23.60 -0.22 -40.65
C GLY A 537 -22.12 -0.36 -41.12
N PRO A 538 -21.85 -0.87 -42.33
CA PRO A 538 -20.50 -1.01 -42.86
C PRO A 538 -19.73 0.30 -42.98
N SER A 539 -20.41 1.41 -43.36
CA SER A 539 -19.86 2.77 -43.44
C SER A 539 -19.42 3.28 -42.08
N ASP A 540 -20.26 3.10 -41.04
CA ASP A 540 -20.00 3.58 -39.70
C ASP A 540 -18.83 2.81 -39.05
N ARG A 541 -18.70 1.51 -39.31
CA ARG A 541 -17.57 0.70 -38.86
C ARG A 541 -16.26 1.21 -39.42
N LYS A 542 -16.22 1.51 -40.73
CA LYS A 542 -15.02 2.02 -41.40
C LYS A 542 -14.64 3.42 -40.91
N GLN A 543 -15.60 4.30 -40.67
CA GLN A 543 -15.39 5.62 -40.10
C GLN A 543 -14.85 5.51 -38.66
N SER A 544 -15.43 4.62 -37.84
CA SER A 544 -14.99 4.34 -36.49
C SER A 544 -13.53 3.88 -36.43
N SER A 545 -13.09 3.04 -37.36
CA SER A 545 -11.70 2.53 -37.39
C SER A 545 -10.65 3.59 -37.64
N THR A 546 -11.01 4.67 -38.35
CA THR A 546 -10.09 5.79 -38.66
C THR A 546 -10.04 6.84 -37.54
N ALA A 547 -11.12 6.99 -36.77
CA ALA A 547 -11.24 7.99 -35.69
C ALA A 547 -10.52 7.60 -34.39
N ALA A 548 -10.29 6.30 -34.17
CA ALA A 548 -9.90 5.72 -32.88
C ALA A 548 -8.48 6.08 -32.39
N THR A 549 -7.69 6.83 -33.16
CA THR A 549 -6.25 6.91 -32.93
C THR A 549 -5.74 8.22 -32.33
N ALA A 550 -6.42 9.33 -32.53
CA ALA A 550 -5.96 10.64 -32.11
C ALA A 550 -6.03 10.90 -30.59
N PRO A 551 -7.14 10.54 -29.90
CA PRO A 551 -7.28 10.84 -28.47
C PRO A 551 -6.30 10.08 -27.58
N LEU A 552 -5.89 8.85 -27.96
CA LEU A 552 -4.91 8.06 -27.21
C LEU A 552 -3.50 8.66 -27.26
N ARG A 553 -3.21 9.47 -28.30
CA ARG A 553 -1.87 10.02 -28.52
C ARG A 553 -1.39 10.91 -27.37
N ARG A 554 -2.24 11.74 -26.78
CA ARG A 554 -1.83 12.62 -25.66
C ARG A 554 -1.46 11.81 -24.43
N VAL A 555 -2.25 10.81 -24.07
CA VAL A 555 -1.95 9.94 -22.93
C VAL A 555 -0.71 9.09 -23.19
N MET A 556 -0.54 8.58 -24.41
CA MET A 556 0.68 7.86 -24.81
C MET A 556 1.93 8.73 -24.71
N ILE A 557 1.85 10.01 -25.12
CA ILE A 557 2.97 10.96 -24.97
C ILE A 557 3.25 11.18 -23.48
N ALA A 558 2.23 11.41 -22.65
CA ALA A 558 2.40 11.63 -21.23
C ALA A 558 3.07 10.43 -20.54
N VAL A 559 2.67 9.19 -20.87
CA VAL A 559 3.32 7.98 -20.38
C VAL A 559 4.76 7.87 -20.88
N ALA A 560 5.01 8.24 -22.14
CA ALA A 560 6.32 8.12 -22.76
C ALA A 560 7.33 9.19 -22.30
N SER A 561 6.86 10.37 -21.85
CA SER A 561 7.69 11.47 -21.39
C SER A 561 8.04 11.39 -19.90
N ALA A 562 7.41 10.48 -19.14
CA ALA A 562 7.70 10.32 -17.73
C ALA A 562 9.13 9.78 -17.52
N THR A 563 9.91 10.45 -16.64
CA THR A 563 11.27 10.02 -16.25
C THR A 563 11.22 8.72 -15.45
N VAL A 564 10.21 8.56 -14.59
CA VAL A 564 9.91 7.32 -13.88
C VAL A 564 8.71 6.67 -14.55
N PRO A 565 8.77 5.38 -14.95
CA PRO A 565 7.68 4.71 -15.64
C PRO A 565 6.35 4.80 -14.89
N GLU A 566 5.33 5.35 -15.53
CA GLU A 566 3.97 5.37 -15.01
C GLU A 566 3.21 4.09 -15.41
N SER A 567 3.72 2.95 -14.98
CA SER A 567 3.16 1.63 -15.29
C SER A 567 1.65 1.50 -15.04
N PRO A 568 1.03 2.13 -14.02
CA PRO A 568 -0.43 2.09 -13.85
C PRO A 568 -1.20 2.63 -15.06
N THR A 569 -0.83 3.82 -15.54
CA THR A 569 -1.48 4.44 -16.70
C THR A 569 -1.20 3.64 -17.99
N ALA A 570 0.04 3.16 -18.15
CA ALA A 570 0.42 2.31 -19.27
C ALA A 570 -0.39 0.99 -19.29
N MET A 571 -0.64 0.37 -18.14
CA MET A 571 -1.47 -0.83 -18.03
C MET A 571 -2.94 -0.57 -18.41
N VAL A 572 -3.51 0.56 -17.99
CA VAL A 572 -4.88 0.95 -18.37
C VAL A 572 -4.97 1.16 -19.87
N LEU A 573 -4.01 1.89 -20.47
CA LEU A 573 -3.93 2.06 -21.93
C LEU A 573 -3.81 0.74 -22.68
N ALA A 574 -2.97 -0.16 -22.20
CA ALA A 574 -2.83 -1.49 -22.80
C ALA A 574 -4.15 -2.27 -22.77
N THR A 575 -4.90 -2.16 -21.69
CA THR A 575 -6.22 -2.78 -21.58
C THR A 575 -7.21 -2.17 -22.58
N THR A 576 -7.21 -0.84 -22.74
CA THR A 576 -8.02 -0.13 -23.75
C THR A 576 -7.65 -0.55 -25.17
N LEU A 577 -6.35 -0.55 -25.52
CA LEU A 577 -5.89 -0.97 -26.85
C LEU A 577 -6.26 -2.43 -27.16
N ARG A 578 -6.16 -3.34 -26.19
CA ARG A 578 -6.61 -4.72 -26.35
C ARG A 578 -8.12 -4.82 -26.58
N ALA A 579 -8.90 -4.01 -25.84
CA ALA A 579 -10.34 -3.95 -26.02
C ALA A 579 -10.71 -3.46 -27.43
N ASP A 580 -10.07 -2.37 -27.89
CA ASP A 580 -10.28 -1.81 -29.23
C ASP A 580 -9.93 -2.82 -30.33
N ALA A 581 -8.76 -3.46 -30.24
CA ALA A 581 -8.38 -4.52 -31.18
C ALA A 581 -9.39 -5.67 -31.20
N SER A 582 -9.93 -6.02 -30.03
CA SER A 582 -10.92 -7.08 -29.89
C SER A 582 -12.24 -6.71 -30.56
N VAL A 583 -12.72 -5.48 -30.40
CA VAL A 583 -13.94 -4.95 -31.04
C VAL A 583 -13.74 -4.89 -32.56
N LEU A 584 -12.65 -4.30 -33.05
CA LEU A 584 -12.33 -4.22 -34.47
C LEU A 584 -12.30 -5.59 -35.14
N ASN A 585 -11.64 -6.56 -34.51
CA ASN A 585 -11.61 -7.92 -35.04
C ASN A 585 -12.98 -8.60 -35.05
N ALA A 586 -13.82 -8.35 -34.02
CA ALA A 586 -15.20 -8.85 -33.98
C ALA A 586 -16.10 -8.23 -35.06
N LEU A 587 -15.83 -6.97 -35.43
CA LEU A 587 -16.51 -6.25 -36.50
C LEU A 587 -15.97 -6.59 -37.90
N GLY A 588 -14.86 -7.34 -38.01
CA GLY A 588 -14.24 -7.75 -39.28
C GLY A 588 -13.14 -6.81 -39.80
N GLU A 589 -12.84 -5.71 -39.07
CA GLU A 589 -11.84 -4.69 -39.42
C GLU A 589 -10.42 -5.12 -38.99
N ARG A 590 -9.87 -6.14 -39.66
CA ARG A 590 -8.60 -6.79 -39.25
C ARG A 590 -7.39 -5.88 -39.38
N ASP A 591 -7.28 -5.11 -40.46
CA ASP A 591 -6.14 -4.20 -40.67
C ASP A 591 -6.06 -3.09 -39.60
N ALA A 592 -7.21 -2.58 -39.21
CA ALA A 592 -7.30 -1.62 -38.12
C ALA A 592 -6.95 -2.26 -36.75
N ALA A 593 -7.37 -3.50 -36.51
CA ALA A 593 -6.99 -4.24 -35.30
C ALA A 593 -5.48 -4.47 -35.22
N ASP A 594 -4.83 -4.83 -36.34
CA ASP A 594 -3.38 -5.02 -36.40
C ASP A 594 -2.62 -3.71 -36.15
N LEU A 595 -3.14 -2.56 -36.59
CA LEU A 595 -2.55 -1.25 -36.31
C LEU A 595 -2.59 -0.93 -34.80
N VAL A 596 -3.72 -1.22 -34.15
CA VAL A 596 -3.88 -1.03 -32.69
C VAL A 596 -2.94 -1.95 -31.92
N LEU A 597 -2.76 -3.21 -32.36
CA LEU A 597 -1.84 -4.16 -31.74
C LEU A 597 -0.38 -3.73 -31.87
N ARG A 598 0.04 -3.12 -32.98
CA ARG A 598 1.40 -2.55 -33.11
C ARG A 598 1.67 -1.45 -32.08
N ARG A 599 0.68 -0.61 -31.77
CA ARG A 599 0.80 0.40 -30.72
C ARG A 599 0.93 -0.22 -29.32
N LEU A 600 0.20 -1.31 -29.09
CA LEU A 600 0.36 -2.08 -27.87
C LEU A 600 1.78 -2.67 -27.75
N ASP A 601 2.34 -3.17 -28.86
CA ASP A 601 3.72 -3.67 -28.90
C ASP A 601 4.73 -2.56 -28.59
N GLU A 602 4.54 -1.33 -29.12
CA GLU A 602 5.37 -0.16 -28.82
C GLU A 602 5.29 0.21 -27.31
N LEU A 603 4.08 0.21 -26.72
CA LEU A 603 3.89 0.49 -25.31
C LEU A 603 4.56 -0.59 -24.43
N THR A 604 4.43 -1.86 -24.81
CA THR A 604 5.02 -3.00 -24.10
C THR A 604 6.56 -2.99 -24.18
N ALA A 605 7.11 -2.54 -25.31
CA ALA A 605 8.56 -2.43 -25.47
C ALA A 605 9.16 -1.34 -24.54
N ARG A 606 8.39 -0.29 -24.23
CA ARG A 606 8.82 0.79 -23.32
C ARG A 606 8.65 0.43 -21.84
N ASP A 607 7.59 -0.26 -21.50
CA ASP A 607 7.29 -0.67 -20.12
C ASP A 607 6.94 -2.18 -20.07
N PRO A 608 7.91 -3.04 -19.67
CA PRO A 608 7.68 -4.47 -19.54
C PRO A 608 6.56 -4.86 -18.57
N ALA A 609 6.21 -4.00 -17.60
CA ALA A 609 5.10 -4.24 -16.69
C ALA A 609 3.75 -4.32 -17.43
N VAL A 610 3.63 -3.66 -18.58
CA VAL A 610 2.46 -3.70 -19.46
C VAL A 610 2.19 -5.09 -20.01
N ALA A 611 3.21 -5.93 -20.19
CA ALA A 611 3.04 -7.32 -20.63
C ALA A 611 2.16 -8.13 -19.68
N ASN A 612 2.17 -7.77 -18.39
CA ASN A 612 1.38 -8.38 -17.33
C ASN A 612 -0.01 -7.73 -17.13
N ALA A 613 -0.35 -6.72 -17.94
CA ALA A 613 -1.66 -6.08 -17.85
C ALA A 613 -2.78 -7.12 -18.09
N PRO A 614 -3.90 -7.05 -17.36
CA PRO A 614 -5.01 -7.98 -17.53
C PRO A 614 -5.46 -8.03 -19.00
N VAL A 615 -5.38 -9.20 -19.60
CA VAL A 615 -5.94 -9.40 -20.96
C VAL A 615 -7.45 -9.51 -20.79
N PRO A 616 -8.27 -8.68 -21.48
CA PRO A 616 -9.70 -8.92 -21.56
C PRO A 616 -9.90 -10.35 -22.06
N PHE A 617 -10.81 -11.10 -21.46
CA PHE A 617 -11.09 -12.48 -21.90
C PHE A 617 -11.34 -12.48 -23.41
N ALA A 618 -10.90 -13.53 -24.09
CA ALA A 618 -11.23 -13.70 -25.49
C ALA A 618 -12.75 -13.65 -25.67
N LEU A 619 -13.23 -12.69 -26.44
CA LEU A 619 -14.64 -12.60 -26.76
C LEU A 619 -15.07 -13.95 -27.37
N LYS A 620 -16.23 -14.46 -26.94
CA LYS A 620 -16.74 -15.76 -27.42
C LYS A 620 -16.65 -15.83 -28.96
N GLY A 621 -15.82 -16.70 -29.50
CA GLY A 621 -15.59 -16.92 -30.95
C GLY A 621 -14.38 -16.21 -31.57
N MET A 622 -13.55 -15.47 -30.79
CA MET A 622 -12.24 -15.01 -31.26
C MET A 622 -11.21 -16.13 -31.19
N ARG A 623 -10.43 -16.30 -32.27
CA ARG A 623 -9.27 -17.20 -32.24
C ARG A 623 -8.24 -16.63 -31.25
N ARG A 624 -7.78 -17.44 -30.29
CA ARG A 624 -6.75 -17.12 -29.29
C ARG A 624 -5.46 -16.49 -29.87
N ALA A 625 -5.23 -16.63 -31.17
CA ALA A 625 -4.05 -16.16 -31.87
C ALA A 625 -3.85 -14.63 -31.91
N VAL A 626 -4.93 -13.86 -31.84
CA VAL A 626 -4.85 -12.37 -31.88
C VAL A 626 -4.46 -11.78 -30.50
N LEU A 627 -4.65 -12.52 -29.41
CA LEU A 627 -4.40 -12.06 -28.06
C LEU A 627 -3.06 -12.53 -27.46
N ARG A 628 -2.36 -13.47 -28.14
CA ARG A 628 -1.06 -13.98 -27.74
C ARG A 628 -0.06 -13.87 -28.90
N LYS A 629 0.54 -12.73 -29.10
CA LYS A 629 1.94 -12.73 -29.54
C LYS A 629 2.77 -12.94 -28.26
N GLU A 630 3.32 -14.13 -28.10
CA GLU A 630 4.38 -14.37 -27.13
C GLU A 630 5.49 -13.35 -27.39
N PRO A 631 6.05 -12.72 -26.34
CA PRO A 631 7.19 -11.84 -26.52
C PRO A 631 8.27 -12.68 -27.20
N THR A 632 8.67 -12.29 -28.41
CA THR A 632 9.82 -12.86 -29.10
C THR A 632 10.98 -12.74 -28.13
N ARG A 633 11.44 -13.88 -27.59
CA ARG A 633 12.67 -13.93 -26.79
C ARG A 633 13.76 -13.31 -27.67
N ALA A 634 14.17 -12.08 -27.34
CA ALA A 634 15.42 -11.54 -27.85
C ALA A 634 16.52 -12.49 -27.36
N ARG A 635 17.18 -13.13 -28.33
CA ARG A 635 18.40 -13.89 -28.09
C ARG A 635 19.53 -12.95 -27.76
#